data_086eff276180cc6aa6fb303222d23b8d
#
_entry.id   086eff276180cc6aa6fb303222d23b8d
#
_cell.length_a   1.000
_cell.length_b   1.000
_cell.length_c   1.000
_cell.angle_alpha   90.00
_cell.angle_beta   90.00
_cell.angle_gamma   90.00
#
_symmetry.space_group_name_H-M   'P 1'
#
loop_
_entity.id
_entity.type
_entity.pdbx_description
1 polymer ?
#
loop_
_entity_poly.entity_id
_entity_poly.type
_entity_poly.pdbx_seq_one_letter_code
_entity_poly.pdbx_strand_id
1 'polypeptide(L)'
;SVKQGKFKVEIETTGELEAKNSVNIMGPSALRDFRIWEVKIQNIIDEGVVVKKGDWVATLDRTEFQNKLGDKNIELEKANSKYTQTQLDTTLTMRTARDELINLKYGVDEKQIVLDQSKFEPPATIKQNEINYDKAVRAYTQALENYKIKKNQNIEKITIFNCPGVTA
;
A
#
# COMPACT_ATOMS: atom_id res chain seq x y z
N SER A 1 42.58 34.04 84.16
CA SER A 1 42.14 32.67 84.49
C SER A 1 41.62 31.93 83.27
N VAL A 2 42.27 30.87 82.92
CA VAL A 2 41.87 30.02 81.80
C VAL A 2 40.65 29.16 82.27
N LYS A 3 39.51 29.24 81.52
CA LYS A 3 38.37 28.44 81.84
C LYS A 3 38.32 27.27 80.88
N GLN A 4 38.20 26.08 81.40
CA GLN A 4 38.01 24.86 80.65
C GLN A 4 36.54 24.74 80.23
N GLY A 5 36.20 24.64 78.91
CA GLY A 5 34.87 24.51 78.39
C GLY A 5 34.87 23.65 77.16
N LYS A 6 33.70 23.09 76.78
CA LYS A 6 33.55 22.33 75.54
C LYS A 6 33.63 23.30 74.38
N PHE A 7 34.57 23.06 73.42
CA PHE A 7 34.67 23.81 72.21
C PHE A 7 33.90 22.97 71.13
N LYS A 8 32.92 23.62 70.50
CA LYS A 8 32.09 22.99 69.40
C LYS A 8 32.39 23.76 68.10
N VAL A 9 32.91 23.08 67.18
CA VAL A 9 33.05 23.58 65.77
C VAL A 9 31.90 23.13 64.97
N GLU A 10 31.07 24.00 64.49
CA GLU A 10 30.02 23.73 63.53
C GLU A 10 30.51 24.13 62.13
N ILE A 11 30.53 23.20 61.20
CA ILE A 11 30.86 23.43 59.81
C ILE A 11 29.58 23.20 59.02
N GLU A 12 29.06 24.22 58.37
CA GLU A 12 27.93 24.12 57.43
C GLU A 12 28.52 23.77 56.07
N THR A 13 28.04 22.67 55.49
CA THR A 13 28.35 22.26 54.14
C THR A 13 27.09 22.11 53.34
N THR A 14 27.08 22.57 52.09
CA THR A 14 26.02 22.36 51.13
C THR A 14 26.39 21.20 50.23
N GLY A 15 25.41 20.33 49.89
CA GLY A 15 25.59 19.24 48.99
C GLY A 15 24.26 18.83 48.38
N GLU A 16 24.29 18.26 47.19
CA GLU A 16 23.10 17.66 46.55
C GLU A 16 22.87 16.26 47.07
N LEU A 17 21.62 15.92 47.34
CA LEU A 17 21.19 14.61 47.75
C LEU A 17 20.83 13.78 46.51
N GLU A 18 21.60 12.73 46.22
CA GLU A 18 21.25 11.78 45.21
C GLU A 18 20.64 10.48 45.80
N ALA A 19 19.67 9.90 45.07
CA ALA A 19 19.10 8.64 45.47
C ALA A 19 20.12 7.51 45.34
N LYS A 20 20.33 6.73 46.39
CA LYS A 20 21.22 5.55 46.40
C LYS A 20 20.80 4.48 45.37
N ASN A 21 19.50 4.35 45.13
CA ASN A 21 18.93 3.42 44.14
C ASN A 21 17.95 4.23 43.27
N SER A 22 18.20 4.24 41.96
CA SER A 22 17.32 4.83 40.97
C SER A 22 16.96 3.80 39.90
N VAL A 23 15.73 3.84 39.45
CA VAL A 23 15.23 3.02 38.33
C VAL A 23 14.76 3.93 37.22
N ASN A 24 15.40 3.82 36.05
CA ASN A 24 15.02 4.60 34.89
C ASN A 24 13.76 3.97 34.23
N ILE A 25 12.71 4.75 34.11
CA ILE A 25 11.51 4.36 33.37
C ILE A 25 11.76 4.72 31.90
N MET A 26 11.88 3.70 31.07
CA MET A 26 12.04 3.87 29.62
C MET A 26 10.69 3.97 28.94
N GLY A 27 10.61 4.76 27.88
CA GLY A 27 9.43 4.81 27.03
C GLY A 27 9.15 3.47 26.30
N PRO A 28 7.94 3.27 25.78
CA PRO A 28 7.56 2.06 25.06
C PRO A 28 8.50 1.77 23.89
N SER A 29 9.08 0.57 23.81
CA SER A 29 10.00 0.17 22.73
C SER A 29 9.38 0.22 21.34
N ALA A 30 8.07 0.02 21.25
CA ALA A 30 7.30 0.09 20.00
C ALA A 30 7.40 1.46 19.27
N LEU A 31 7.70 2.54 19.97
CA LEU A 31 7.87 3.86 19.32
C LEU A 31 9.01 3.88 18.31
N ARG A 32 10.05 3.07 18.53
CA ARG A 32 11.18 2.95 17.60
C ARG A 32 10.77 2.32 16.27
N ASP A 33 9.85 1.37 16.27
CA ASP A 33 9.34 0.71 15.08
C ASP A 33 8.61 1.71 14.18
N PHE A 34 8.01 2.73 14.77
CA PHE A 34 7.37 3.84 14.06
C PHE A 34 8.31 5.01 13.77
N ARG A 35 9.63 4.86 14.01
CA ARG A 35 10.64 5.94 13.83
C ARG A 35 10.29 7.20 14.62
N ILE A 36 9.75 7.04 15.83
CA ILE A 36 9.50 8.13 16.79
C ILE A 36 10.63 8.07 17.82
N TRP A 37 11.57 8.98 17.70
CA TRP A 37 12.79 9.01 18.54
C TRP A 37 12.64 9.89 19.76
N GLU A 38 11.81 10.92 19.67
CA GLU A 38 11.56 11.88 20.71
C GLU A 38 10.07 11.99 20.99
N VAL A 39 9.68 11.88 22.25
CA VAL A 39 8.29 12.04 22.68
C VAL A 39 8.26 13.05 23.82
N LYS A 40 7.45 14.07 23.67
CA LYS A 40 7.24 15.06 24.71
C LYS A 40 6.36 14.49 25.82
N ILE A 41 6.71 14.79 27.07
CA ILE A 41 5.89 14.49 28.21
C ILE A 41 4.84 15.60 28.33
N GLN A 42 3.57 15.25 28.30
CA GLN A 42 2.46 16.19 28.44
C GLN A 42 2.13 16.45 29.90
N ASN A 43 2.06 15.41 30.71
CA ASN A 43 1.84 15.49 32.15
C ASN A 43 2.75 14.47 32.85
N ILE A 44 3.26 14.82 34.00
CA ILE A 44 4.04 13.95 34.87
C ILE A 44 3.50 14.09 36.30
N ILE A 45 3.63 13.05 37.10
CA ILE A 45 3.27 13.05 38.52
C ILE A 45 4.24 13.97 39.31
N ASP A 46 3.74 14.60 40.36
CA ASP A 46 4.53 15.50 41.20
C ASP A 46 5.65 14.74 41.94
N GLU A 47 6.74 15.45 42.18
CA GLU A 47 7.85 14.89 42.93
C GLU A 47 7.43 14.52 44.36
N GLY A 48 8.00 13.45 44.92
CA GLY A 48 7.73 12.97 46.26
C GLY A 48 6.50 12.08 46.41
N VAL A 49 5.76 11.83 45.36
CA VAL A 49 4.58 10.90 45.40
C VAL A 49 5.05 9.47 45.34
N VAL A 50 4.52 8.63 46.25
CA VAL A 50 4.81 7.18 46.24
C VAL A 50 3.92 6.46 45.24
N VAL A 51 4.54 5.85 44.23
CA VAL A 51 3.84 5.08 43.19
C VAL A 51 4.03 3.58 43.35
N LYS A 52 3.03 2.81 42.98
CA LYS A 52 3.06 1.35 42.92
C LYS A 52 3.10 0.86 41.47
N LYS A 53 3.48 -0.39 41.29
CA LYS A 53 3.44 -1.01 39.96
C LYS A 53 2.03 -0.99 39.39
N GLY A 54 1.86 -0.31 38.27
CA GLY A 54 0.57 -0.14 37.59
C GLY A 54 -0.05 1.26 37.74
N ASP A 55 0.50 2.12 38.62
CA ASP A 55 0.03 3.48 38.77
C ASP A 55 0.45 4.35 37.58
N TRP A 56 -0.35 5.38 37.29
CA TRP A 56 -0.04 6.37 36.29
C TRP A 56 1.15 7.24 36.74
N VAL A 57 2.13 7.43 35.89
CA VAL A 57 3.34 8.20 36.18
C VAL A 57 3.47 9.41 35.24
N ALA A 58 3.23 9.20 33.94
CA ALA A 58 3.34 10.27 32.95
C ALA A 58 2.42 10.01 31.75
N THR A 59 1.98 11.08 31.12
CA THR A 59 1.28 11.05 29.83
C THR A 59 2.20 11.58 28.75
N LEU A 60 2.37 10.81 27.70
CA LEU A 60 3.15 11.18 26.54
C LEU A 60 2.28 11.91 25.51
N ASP A 61 2.86 12.90 24.84
CA ASP A 61 2.20 13.58 23.73
C ASP A 61 1.99 12.60 22.55
N ARG A 62 0.75 12.51 22.08
CA ARG A 62 0.34 11.60 21.02
C ARG A 62 0.26 12.26 19.65
N THR A 63 0.52 13.56 19.57
CA THR A 63 0.29 14.35 18.34
C THR A 63 1.09 13.80 17.16
N GLU A 64 2.37 13.49 17.35
CA GLU A 64 3.21 12.94 16.28
C GLU A 64 2.74 11.56 15.82
N PHE A 65 2.33 10.72 16.76
CA PHE A 65 1.77 9.41 16.44
C PHE A 65 0.46 9.52 15.66
N GLN A 66 -0.42 10.44 16.06
CA GLN A 66 -1.69 10.67 15.36
C GLN A 66 -1.47 11.19 13.93
N ASN A 67 -0.50 12.09 13.74
CA ASN A 67 -0.13 12.59 12.41
C ASN A 67 0.38 11.44 11.53
N LYS A 68 1.31 10.63 12.02
CA LYS A 68 1.83 9.46 11.28
C LYS A 68 0.74 8.42 10.96
N LEU A 69 -0.19 8.21 11.88
CA LEU A 69 -1.34 7.34 11.63
C LEU A 69 -2.25 7.92 10.54
N GLY A 70 -2.50 9.24 10.58
CA GLY A 70 -3.23 9.96 9.54
C GLY A 70 -2.58 9.82 8.17
N ASP A 71 -1.26 10.04 8.09
CA ASP A 71 -0.50 9.90 6.84
C ASP A 71 -0.58 8.48 6.28
N LYS A 72 -0.46 7.45 7.15
CA LYS A 72 -0.59 6.05 6.73
C LYS A 72 -1.99 5.69 6.29
N ASN A 73 -3.02 6.25 6.90
CA ASN A 73 -4.39 6.06 6.45
C ASN A 73 -4.63 6.68 5.07
N ILE A 74 -4.10 7.89 4.82
CA ILE A 74 -4.17 8.54 3.50
C ILE A 74 -3.43 7.70 2.44
N GLU A 75 -2.25 7.17 2.78
CA GLU A 75 -1.47 6.31 1.89
C GLU A 75 -2.24 5.02 1.55
N LEU A 76 -2.88 4.40 2.54
CA LEU A 76 -3.74 3.23 2.36
C LEU A 76 -4.95 3.53 1.47
N GLU A 77 -5.64 4.65 1.69
CA GLU A 77 -6.76 5.07 0.84
C GLU A 77 -6.32 5.30 -0.61
N LYS A 78 -5.17 5.95 -0.83
CA LYS A 78 -4.60 6.14 -2.17
C LYS A 78 -4.29 4.80 -2.84
N ALA A 79 -3.70 3.85 -2.12
CA ALA A 79 -3.40 2.52 -2.62
C ALA A 79 -4.68 1.76 -3.00
N ASN A 80 -5.71 1.80 -2.15
CA ASN A 80 -7.01 1.18 -2.39
C ASN A 80 -7.72 1.80 -3.60
N SER A 81 -7.70 3.14 -3.71
CA SER A 81 -8.28 3.85 -4.85
C SER A 81 -7.58 3.46 -6.16
N LYS A 82 -6.25 3.41 -6.15
CA LYS A 82 -5.46 2.99 -7.31
C LYS A 82 -5.71 1.53 -7.70
N TYR A 83 -5.85 0.64 -6.71
CA TYR A 83 -6.22 -0.76 -6.95
C TYR A 83 -7.59 -0.86 -7.64
N THR A 84 -8.60 -0.17 -7.09
CA THR A 84 -9.96 -0.16 -7.65
C THR A 84 -9.96 0.41 -9.07
N GLN A 85 -9.26 1.52 -9.31
CA GLN A 85 -9.11 2.09 -10.64
C GLN A 85 -8.48 1.11 -11.61
N THR A 86 -7.38 0.46 -11.22
CA THR A 86 -6.71 -0.55 -12.06
C THR A 86 -7.63 -1.72 -12.37
N GLN A 87 -8.42 -2.19 -11.41
CA GLN A 87 -9.39 -3.26 -11.59
C GLN A 87 -10.49 -2.87 -12.61
N LEU A 88 -11.00 -1.64 -12.51
CA LEU A 88 -11.99 -1.12 -13.46
C LEU A 88 -11.40 -0.98 -14.87
N ASP A 89 -10.21 -0.40 -14.99
CA ASP A 89 -9.52 -0.21 -16.27
C ASP A 89 -9.20 -1.56 -16.95
N THR A 90 -8.75 -2.55 -16.19
CA THR A 90 -8.49 -3.89 -16.71
C THR A 90 -9.78 -4.58 -17.17
N THR A 91 -10.86 -4.42 -16.40
CA THR A 91 -12.17 -4.97 -16.74
C THR A 91 -12.71 -4.34 -18.03
N LEU A 92 -12.62 -3.01 -18.17
CA LEU A 92 -13.03 -2.28 -19.36
C LEU A 92 -12.20 -2.70 -20.57
N THR A 93 -10.87 -2.76 -20.43
CA THR A 93 -9.96 -3.20 -21.51
C THR A 93 -10.29 -4.61 -21.99
N MET A 94 -10.58 -5.53 -21.06
CA MET A 94 -10.96 -6.91 -21.41
C MET A 94 -12.32 -6.99 -22.08
N ARG A 95 -13.28 -6.16 -21.65
CA ARG A 95 -14.60 -6.08 -22.29
C ARG A 95 -14.47 -5.59 -23.72
N THR A 96 -13.76 -4.47 -23.93
CA THR A 96 -13.53 -3.91 -25.26
C THR A 96 -12.87 -4.92 -26.22
N ALA A 97 -11.82 -5.61 -25.73
CA ALA A 97 -11.13 -6.61 -26.52
C ALA A 97 -12.01 -7.83 -26.86
N ARG A 98 -12.95 -8.20 -25.96
CA ARG A 98 -13.94 -9.27 -26.22
C ARG A 98 -14.95 -8.85 -27.27
N ASP A 99 -15.46 -7.62 -27.16
CA ASP A 99 -16.44 -7.08 -28.09
C ASP A 99 -15.82 -6.98 -29.51
N GLU A 100 -14.55 -6.58 -29.61
CA GLU A 100 -13.79 -6.60 -30.86
C GLU A 100 -13.68 -8.02 -31.47
N LEU A 101 -13.37 -9.04 -30.65
CA LEU A 101 -13.33 -10.43 -31.09
C LEU A 101 -14.68 -10.92 -31.63
N ILE A 102 -15.78 -10.55 -30.95
CA ILE A 102 -17.13 -10.91 -31.38
C ILE A 102 -17.43 -10.27 -32.74
N ASN A 103 -17.12 -8.99 -32.92
CA ASN A 103 -17.33 -8.28 -34.18
C ASN A 103 -16.51 -8.88 -35.32
N LEU A 104 -15.24 -9.20 -35.06
CA LEU A 104 -14.36 -9.83 -36.07
C LEU A 104 -14.85 -11.24 -36.43
N LYS A 105 -15.38 -11.99 -35.46
CA LYS A 105 -15.99 -13.31 -35.73
C LYS A 105 -17.19 -13.17 -36.65
N TYR A 106 -18.10 -12.24 -36.39
CA TYR A 106 -19.23 -11.98 -37.31
C TYR A 106 -18.74 -11.56 -38.69
N GLY A 107 -17.64 -10.80 -38.79
CA GLY A 107 -17.04 -10.46 -40.07
C GLY A 107 -16.51 -11.67 -40.83
N VAL A 108 -15.92 -12.66 -40.12
CA VAL A 108 -15.51 -13.93 -40.74
C VAL A 108 -16.73 -14.72 -41.25
N ASP A 109 -17.77 -14.84 -40.41
CA ASP A 109 -18.99 -15.57 -40.77
C ASP A 109 -19.70 -14.93 -42.00
N GLU A 110 -19.74 -13.57 -42.06
CA GLU A 110 -20.27 -12.84 -43.21
C GLU A 110 -19.46 -13.13 -44.49
N LYS A 111 -18.13 -13.09 -44.45
CA LYS A 111 -17.28 -13.35 -45.61
C LYS A 111 -17.39 -14.83 -46.06
N GLN A 112 -17.58 -15.75 -45.11
CA GLN A 112 -17.82 -17.12 -45.41
C GLN A 112 -19.15 -17.34 -46.20
N ILE A 113 -20.22 -16.69 -45.74
CA ILE A 113 -21.52 -16.71 -46.44
C ILE A 113 -21.41 -16.21 -47.89
N VAL A 114 -20.69 -15.06 -48.04
CA VAL A 114 -20.46 -14.48 -49.38
C VAL A 114 -19.67 -15.46 -50.27
N LEU A 115 -18.64 -16.11 -49.75
CA LEU A 115 -17.86 -17.09 -50.46
C LEU A 115 -18.73 -18.31 -50.86
N ASP A 116 -19.57 -18.80 -49.95
CA ASP A 116 -20.47 -19.93 -50.24
C ASP A 116 -21.53 -19.58 -51.29
N GLN A 117 -22.01 -18.36 -51.33
CA GLN A 117 -22.96 -17.88 -52.35
C GLN A 117 -22.30 -17.69 -53.71
N SER A 118 -21.01 -17.40 -53.77
CA SER A 118 -20.26 -17.14 -55.01
C SER A 118 -19.87 -18.38 -55.80
N LYS A 119 -20.26 -19.60 -55.39
CA LYS A 119 -19.86 -20.87 -56.01
C LYS A 119 -20.21 -21.01 -57.50
N PHE A 120 -21.17 -20.24 -57.96
CA PHE A 120 -21.62 -20.23 -59.36
C PHE A 120 -21.18 -18.97 -60.13
N GLU A 121 -20.35 -18.15 -59.52
CA GLU A 121 -19.82 -16.92 -60.13
C GLU A 121 -18.54 -17.15 -60.96
N PRO A 122 -18.08 -16.16 -61.73
CA PRO A 122 -16.84 -16.27 -62.47
C PRO A 122 -15.63 -16.57 -61.55
N PRO A 123 -14.64 -17.37 -62.02
CA PRO A 123 -13.50 -17.79 -61.20
C PRO A 123 -12.72 -16.64 -60.52
N ALA A 124 -12.68 -15.49 -61.18
CA ALA A 124 -12.03 -14.28 -60.61
C ALA A 124 -12.75 -13.74 -59.35
N THR A 125 -14.09 -13.78 -59.37
CA THR A 125 -14.92 -13.36 -58.22
C THR A 125 -14.80 -14.35 -57.09
N ILE A 126 -14.83 -15.65 -57.34
CA ILE A 126 -14.62 -16.70 -56.33
C ILE A 126 -13.25 -16.47 -55.68
N LYS A 127 -12.19 -16.29 -56.44
CA LYS A 127 -10.83 -16.04 -55.92
C LYS A 127 -10.74 -14.78 -55.07
N GLN A 128 -11.40 -13.72 -55.48
CA GLN A 128 -11.49 -12.49 -54.68
C GLN A 128 -12.17 -12.69 -53.34
N ASN A 129 -13.28 -13.47 -53.32
CA ASN A 129 -14.03 -13.81 -52.10
C ASN A 129 -13.22 -14.72 -51.17
N GLU A 130 -12.47 -15.69 -51.69
CA GLU A 130 -11.50 -16.50 -50.92
C GLU A 130 -10.47 -15.60 -50.22
N ILE A 131 -9.86 -14.65 -50.94
CA ILE A 131 -8.88 -13.72 -50.37
C ILE A 131 -9.52 -12.85 -49.26
N ASN A 132 -10.76 -12.40 -49.47
CA ASN A 132 -11.47 -11.59 -48.46
C ASN A 132 -11.77 -12.40 -47.20
N TYR A 133 -12.18 -13.65 -47.35
CA TYR A 133 -12.40 -14.59 -46.25
C TYR A 133 -11.08 -14.85 -45.49
N ASP A 134 -10.00 -15.17 -46.19
CA ASP A 134 -8.67 -15.38 -45.59
C ASP A 134 -8.19 -14.15 -44.78
N LYS A 135 -8.40 -12.94 -45.31
CA LYS A 135 -8.08 -11.71 -44.60
C LYS A 135 -8.87 -11.58 -43.31
N ALA A 136 -10.18 -11.88 -43.34
CA ALA A 136 -11.02 -11.81 -42.15
C ALA A 136 -10.60 -12.85 -41.08
N VAL A 137 -10.28 -14.08 -41.50
CA VAL A 137 -9.78 -15.13 -40.61
C VAL A 137 -8.45 -14.74 -39.97
N ARG A 138 -7.51 -14.18 -40.73
CA ARG A 138 -6.22 -13.70 -40.20
C ARG A 138 -6.42 -12.58 -39.19
N ALA A 139 -7.29 -11.60 -39.48
CA ALA A 139 -7.60 -10.51 -38.58
C ALA A 139 -8.19 -11.03 -37.25
N TYR A 140 -9.11 -11.98 -37.29
CA TYR A 140 -9.70 -12.63 -36.13
C TYR A 140 -8.63 -13.38 -35.32
N THR A 141 -7.77 -14.18 -35.97
CA THR A 141 -6.71 -14.94 -35.30
C THR A 141 -5.72 -14.02 -34.60
N GLN A 142 -5.30 -12.95 -35.26
CA GLN A 142 -4.40 -11.94 -34.67
C GLN A 142 -5.04 -11.25 -33.46
N ALA A 143 -6.32 -10.87 -33.55
CA ALA A 143 -7.04 -10.28 -32.43
C ALA A 143 -7.18 -11.26 -31.26
N LEU A 144 -7.36 -12.57 -31.52
CA LEU A 144 -7.41 -13.61 -30.51
C LEU A 144 -6.07 -13.76 -29.76
N GLU A 145 -4.95 -13.69 -30.47
CA GLU A 145 -3.62 -13.69 -29.85
C GLU A 145 -3.39 -12.44 -29.01
N ASN A 146 -3.74 -11.27 -29.54
CA ASN A 146 -3.68 -10.02 -28.79
C ASN A 146 -4.57 -10.05 -27.53
N TYR A 147 -5.74 -10.65 -27.60
CA TYR A 147 -6.61 -10.84 -26.44
C TYR A 147 -5.94 -11.69 -25.36
N LYS A 148 -5.27 -12.79 -25.73
CA LYS A 148 -4.54 -13.64 -24.79
C LYS A 148 -3.41 -12.87 -24.10
N ILE A 149 -2.65 -12.08 -24.87
CA ILE A 149 -1.56 -11.25 -24.32
C ILE A 149 -2.11 -10.20 -23.35
N LYS A 150 -3.16 -9.47 -23.76
CA LYS A 150 -3.83 -8.48 -22.88
C LYS A 150 -4.36 -9.11 -21.60
N LYS A 151 -4.93 -10.31 -21.68
CA LYS A 151 -5.40 -11.06 -20.51
C LYS A 151 -4.28 -11.34 -19.52
N ASN A 152 -3.13 -11.84 -19.99
CA ASN A 152 -1.98 -12.13 -19.14
C ASN A 152 -1.42 -10.86 -18.50
N GLN A 153 -1.24 -9.78 -19.28
CA GLN A 153 -0.79 -8.49 -18.77
C GLN A 153 -1.72 -7.92 -17.69
N ASN A 154 -3.04 -8.09 -17.83
CA ASN A 154 -4.01 -7.63 -16.86
C ASN A 154 -3.96 -8.46 -15.56
N ILE A 155 -3.72 -9.77 -15.67
CA ILE A 155 -3.51 -10.64 -14.49
C ILE A 155 -2.27 -10.16 -13.73
N GLU A 156 -1.15 -9.93 -14.41
CA GLU A 156 0.08 -9.43 -13.78
C GLU A 156 -0.14 -8.08 -13.10
N LYS A 157 -0.81 -7.13 -13.74
CA LYS A 157 -1.13 -5.82 -13.14
C LYS A 157 -1.89 -5.94 -11.83
N ILE A 158 -2.88 -6.83 -11.75
CA ILE A 158 -3.66 -7.04 -10.53
C ILE A 158 -2.85 -7.80 -9.47
N THR A 159 -2.02 -8.75 -9.90
CA THR A 159 -1.20 -9.57 -8.99
C THR A 159 -0.15 -8.72 -8.25
N ILE A 160 0.43 -7.71 -8.89
CA ILE A 160 1.37 -6.78 -8.26
C ILE A 160 0.77 -6.10 -7.02
N PHE A 161 -0.53 -5.79 -7.03
CA PHE A 161 -1.21 -5.19 -5.87
C PHE A 161 -1.55 -6.20 -4.78
N ASN A 162 -1.61 -7.50 -5.10
CA ASN A 162 -1.95 -8.56 -4.14
C ASN A 162 -0.72 -9.24 -3.52
N CYS A 163 0.50 -8.91 -3.92
CA CYS A 163 1.71 -9.43 -3.27
C CYS A 163 1.94 -8.72 -1.93
N PRO A 164 1.81 -9.42 -0.78
CA PRO A 164 2.16 -8.87 0.52
C PRO A 164 3.70 -8.79 0.61
N GLY A 165 4.29 -7.66 0.20
CA GLY A 165 5.74 -7.50 0.28
C GLY A 165 6.34 -6.44 -0.66
N VAL A 166 5.59 -5.80 -1.51
CA VAL A 166 6.06 -4.69 -2.36
C VAL A 166 5.51 -3.38 -1.83
N THR A 167 5.92 -3.01 -0.61
CA THR A 167 5.97 -1.62 -0.16
C THR A 167 7.40 -1.38 0.30
N ALA A 168 8.21 -0.89 -0.63
CA ALA A 168 9.51 -0.30 -0.30
C ALA A 168 9.32 1.06 0.39
#